data_20b375b99d17901a255c8e4b0175b46c
#
_entry.id   20b375b99d17901a255c8e4b0175b46c
#
_cell.length_a   1.000
_cell.length_b   1.000
_cell.length_c   1.000
_cell.angle_alpha   90.00
_cell.angle_beta   90.00
_cell.angle_gamma   90.00
#
_symmetry.space_group_name_H-M   'P 1'
#
loop_
_entity.id
_entity.type
_entity.pdbx_description
1 polymer ?
#
loop_
_entity_poly.entity_id
_entity_poly.type
_entity_poly.pdbx_seq_one_letter_code
_entity_poly.pdbx_strand_id
1 'polypeptide(L)'
;ANWTNAVGFAMIEYAKFKVGGTVVDEQNGLWFDIQNELTDPNKKQWPLVGKVDDPLKLKYFQTKSTKYIIPLRFSFNKSPGQALPIFLTGTDKTEFEIEIKFRSLNNLLLHHSGGTVNTASITEFKAHATYYSLENYETTRIRNYRQTREYNNGQLIHLIETVQPFTFNSGNIVLDD
;
A
#
# COMPACT_ATOMS: atom_id res chain seq x y z
N ALA A 1 15.12 18.04 -15.29
CA ALA A 1 13.99 17.51 -14.52
C ALA A 1 14.52 16.73 -13.32
N ASN A 2 13.87 16.83 -12.19
CA ASN A 2 14.20 16.09 -10.98
C ASN A 2 13.04 15.14 -10.66
N TRP A 3 13.33 14.02 -10.01
CA TRP A 3 12.27 13.22 -9.43
C TRP A 3 11.51 14.00 -8.35
N THR A 4 10.22 13.74 -8.22
CA THR A 4 9.47 14.17 -7.04
C THR A 4 10.04 13.47 -5.79
N ASN A 5 9.89 14.10 -4.63
CA ASN A 5 10.30 13.45 -3.38
C ASN A 5 9.42 12.23 -3.09
N ALA A 6 9.95 11.25 -2.37
CA ALA A 6 9.28 9.99 -2.09
C ALA A 6 8.76 9.31 -3.38
N VAL A 7 9.58 9.26 -4.42
CA VAL A 7 9.19 8.78 -5.75
C VAL A 7 8.60 7.35 -5.69
N GLY A 8 9.07 6.50 -4.77
CA GLY A 8 8.50 5.17 -4.55
C GLY A 8 7.01 5.21 -4.22
N PHE A 9 6.59 6.10 -3.34
CA PHE A 9 5.16 6.29 -3.06
C PHE A 9 4.46 7.03 -4.19
N ALA A 10 5.07 8.09 -4.70
CA ALA A 10 4.48 8.90 -5.75
C ALA A 10 4.16 8.11 -7.02
N MET A 11 4.94 7.07 -7.35
CA MET A 11 4.70 6.25 -8.54
C MET A 11 3.43 5.40 -8.45
N ILE A 12 2.91 5.13 -7.24
CA ILE A 12 1.65 4.39 -7.07
C ILE A 12 0.48 5.34 -7.27
N GLU A 13 -0.29 5.14 -8.34
CA GLU A 13 -1.54 5.86 -8.53
C GLU A 13 -2.60 5.34 -7.58
N TYR A 14 -2.78 4.01 -7.56
CA TYR A 14 -3.56 3.30 -6.56
C TYR A 14 -3.04 1.87 -6.35
N ALA A 15 -3.33 1.32 -5.19
CA ALA A 15 -3.23 -0.08 -4.86
C ALA A 15 -4.59 -0.54 -4.31
N LYS A 16 -5.18 -1.55 -4.93
CA LYS A 16 -6.49 -2.12 -4.55
C LYS A 16 -6.30 -3.51 -4.00
N PHE A 17 -6.95 -3.79 -2.90
CA PHE A 17 -7.12 -5.13 -2.39
C PHE A 17 -8.52 -5.63 -2.74
N LYS A 18 -8.59 -6.78 -3.39
CA LYS A 18 -9.84 -7.38 -3.83
C LYS A 18 -10.00 -8.77 -3.23
N VAL A 19 -11.23 -9.13 -2.94
CA VAL A 19 -11.65 -10.44 -2.47
C VAL A 19 -12.78 -10.94 -3.36
N GLY A 20 -12.57 -12.06 -4.06
CA GLY A 20 -13.55 -12.59 -5.00
C GLY A 20 -13.95 -11.58 -6.08
N GLY A 21 -13.00 -10.76 -6.55
CA GLY A 21 -13.24 -9.73 -7.56
C GLY A 21 -13.83 -8.40 -7.03
N THR A 22 -14.26 -8.36 -5.76
CA THR A 22 -14.79 -7.14 -5.15
C THR A 22 -13.67 -6.33 -4.50
N VAL A 23 -13.61 -5.02 -4.77
CA VAL A 23 -12.67 -4.10 -4.11
C VAL A 23 -13.09 -3.93 -2.66
N VAL A 24 -12.18 -4.26 -1.75
CA VAL A 24 -12.38 -4.18 -0.29
C VAL A 24 -11.68 -2.96 0.29
N ASP A 25 -10.49 -2.64 -0.23
CA ASP A 25 -9.70 -1.47 0.20
C ASP A 25 -8.97 -0.89 -1.00
N GLU A 26 -8.89 0.43 -1.06
CA GLU A 26 -8.15 1.17 -2.08
C GLU A 26 -7.31 2.25 -1.42
N GLN A 27 -6.01 2.26 -1.70
CA GLN A 27 -5.06 3.21 -1.16
C GLN A 27 -4.24 3.82 -2.30
N ASN A 28 -3.72 5.02 -2.11
CA ASN A 28 -2.91 5.73 -3.09
C ASN A 28 -1.54 6.12 -2.51
N GLY A 29 -0.63 6.54 -3.40
CA GLY A 29 0.73 6.90 -3.00
C GLY A 29 0.81 8.07 -2.04
N LEU A 30 -0.12 9.02 -2.11
CA LEU A 30 -0.18 10.14 -1.16
C LEU A 30 -0.51 9.64 0.25
N TRP A 31 -1.45 8.71 0.37
CA TRP A 31 -1.79 8.10 1.64
C TRP A 31 -0.61 7.32 2.24
N PHE A 32 0.15 6.60 1.41
CA PHE A 32 1.36 5.92 1.87
C PHE A 32 2.39 6.88 2.43
N ASP A 33 2.55 8.04 1.80
CA ASP A 33 3.48 9.07 2.28
C ASP A 33 3.02 9.68 3.61
N ILE A 34 1.74 10.02 3.74
CA ILE A 34 1.15 10.52 4.99
C ILE A 34 1.31 9.50 6.12
N GLN A 35 0.94 8.24 5.87
CA GLN A 35 1.12 7.18 6.87
C GLN A 35 2.59 7.00 7.27
N ASN A 36 3.50 7.10 6.31
CA ASN A 36 4.92 7.00 6.60
C ASN A 36 5.39 8.12 7.53
N GLU A 37 4.96 9.36 7.32
CA GLU A 37 5.25 10.47 8.23
C GLU A 37 4.72 10.24 9.64
N LEU A 38 3.52 9.68 9.76
CA LEU A 38 2.87 9.43 11.06
C LEU A 38 3.47 8.23 11.81
N THR A 39 3.99 7.23 11.09
CA THR A 39 4.37 5.93 11.69
C THR A 39 5.89 5.70 11.73
N ASP A 40 6.68 6.49 11.03
CA ASP A 40 8.15 6.35 10.99
C ASP A 40 8.88 7.62 11.48
N PRO A 41 8.79 7.96 12.78
CA PRO A 41 9.42 9.16 13.32
C PRO A 41 10.94 9.17 13.17
N ASN A 42 11.56 8.00 13.03
CA ASN A 42 13.00 7.84 12.85
C ASN A 42 13.43 7.84 11.38
N LYS A 43 12.52 8.06 10.43
CA LYS A 43 12.80 8.15 8.98
C LYS A 43 13.50 6.90 8.40
N LYS A 44 13.30 5.73 9.01
CA LYS A 44 13.97 4.48 8.60
C LYS A 44 13.53 3.99 7.23
N GLN A 45 12.27 4.28 6.85
CA GLN A 45 11.72 3.87 5.56
C GLN A 45 12.01 4.85 4.44
N TRP A 46 12.44 6.06 4.75
CA TRP A 46 12.68 7.12 3.77
C TRP A 46 13.63 6.69 2.64
N PRO A 47 14.80 6.09 2.91
CA PRO A 47 15.69 5.66 1.83
C PRO A 47 15.08 4.59 0.92
N LEU A 48 14.18 3.75 1.48
CA LEU A 48 13.54 2.66 0.73
C LEU A 48 12.61 3.18 -0.37
N VAL A 49 12.03 4.36 -0.17
CA VAL A 49 11.06 4.97 -1.10
C VAL A 49 11.61 6.20 -1.84
N GLY A 50 12.90 6.49 -1.66
CA GLY A 50 13.54 7.64 -2.29
C GLY A 50 13.11 8.98 -1.69
N LYS A 51 12.75 9.00 -0.40
CA LYS A 51 12.41 10.21 0.33
C LYS A 51 13.67 10.82 0.94
N VAL A 52 13.82 12.12 0.81
CA VAL A 52 14.97 12.87 1.33
C VAL A 52 14.49 14.16 2.00
N ASP A 53 15.26 14.64 2.95
CA ASP A 53 15.06 15.89 3.67
C ASP A 53 15.64 17.11 2.91
N ASP A 54 16.66 16.87 2.10
CA ASP A 54 17.33 17.91 1.31
C ASP A 54 17.00 17.72 -0.19
N PRO A 55 16.32 18.68 -0.83
CA PRO A 55 15.98 18.59 -2.24
C PRO A 55 17.18 18.43 -3.17
N LEU A 56 18.38 18.85 -2.77
CA LEU A 56 19.60 18.68 -3.56
C LEU A 56 19.99 17.20 -3.69
N LYS A 57 19.63 16.37 -2.72
CA LYS A 57 19.86 14.92 -2.75
C LYS A 57 19.00 14.21 -3.79
N LEU A 58 17.88 14.80 -4.22
CA LEU A 58 17.03 14.23 -5.29
C LEU A 58 17.78 14.08 -6.61
N LYS A 59 18.76 14.96 -6.87
CA LYS A 59 19.58 14.88 -8.07
C LYS A 59 20.40 13.58 -8.15
N TYR A 60 20.75 12.98 -7.01
CA TYR A 60 21.50 11.74 -6.96
C TYR A 60 20.72 10.56 -7.57
N PHE A 61 19.40 10.52 -7.40
CA PHE A 61 18.58 9.42 -7.91
C PHE A 61 18.30 9.49 -9.43
N GLN A 62 18.66 10.59 -10.11
CA GLN A 62 18.37 10.79 -11.52
C GLN A 62 19.28 9.99 -12.45
N THR A 63 20.48 9.68 -12.02
CA THR A 63 21.54 9.15 -12.91
C THR A 63 21.80 7.66 -12.68
N LYS A 64 21.10 7.04 -11.73
CA LYS A 64 21.35 5.65 -11.33
C LYS A 64 20.06 4.85 -11.35
N SER A 65 20.17 3.60 -11.78
CA SER A 65 19.12 2.62 -11.50
C SER A 65 18.99 2.44 -9.99
N THR A 66 17.81 2.71 -9.46
CA THR A 66 17.54 2.68 -8.00
C THR A 66 16.44 1.68 -7.73
N LYS A 67 16.66 0.84 -6.72
CA LYS A 67 15.65 -0.09 -6.20
C LYS A 67 14.85 0.61 -5.12
N TYR A 68 13.54 0.62 -5.27
CA TYR A 68 12.61 1.07 -4.24
C TYR A 68 11.88 -0.11 -3.61
N ILE A 69 11.60 -0.03 -2.32
CA ILE A 69 10.82 -1.00 -1.58
C ILE A 69 9.64 -0.25 -0.99
N ILE A 70 8.46 -0.54 -1.51
CA ILE A 70 7.23 0.19 -1.16
C ILE A 70 6.39 -0.70 -0.26
N PRO A 71 6.27 -0.39 1.05
CA PRO A 71 5.41 -1.13 1.94
C PRO A 71 3.94 -0.79 1.63
N LEU A 72 3.17 -1.80 1.27
CA LEU A 72 1.72 -1.67 1.20
C LEU A 72 1.12 -1.69 2.61
N ARG A 73 0.12 -0.84 2.85
CA ARG A 73 -0.43 -0.56 4.19
C ARG A 73 -1.85 -1.08 4.39
N PHE A 74 -2.19 -2.18 3.75
CA PHE A 74 -3.48 -2.82 3.97
C PHE A 74 -3.64 -3.33 5.41
N SER A 75 -4.88 -3.48 5.86
CA SER A 75 -5.21 -3.91 7.22
C SER A 75 -4.48 -5.18 7.66
N PHE A 76 -4.34 -6.15 6.76
CA PHE A 76 -3.67 -7.42 7.03
C PHE A 76 -2.14 -7.33 7.12
N ASN A 77 -1.55 -6.19 6.77
CA ASN A 77 -0.10 -5.96 6.87
C ASN A 77 0.34 -5.35 8.21
N LYS A 78 -0.61 -4.99 9.09
CA LYS A 78 -0.32 -4.26 10.34
C LYS A 78 0.34 -5.16 11.39
N SER A 79 -0.10 -6.41 11.49
CA SER A 79 0.45 -7.37 12.46
C SER A 79 0.20 -8.81 12.02
N PRO A 80 0.99 -9.78 12.53
CA PRO A 80 0.76 -11.21 12.26
C PRO A 80 -0.65 -11.69 12.61
N GLY A 81 -1.23 -11.14 13.69
CA GLY A 81 -2.60 -11.49 14.12
C GLY A 81 -3.71 -11.00 13.19
N GLN A 82 -3.40 -10.06 12.31
CA GLN A 82 -4.32 -9.54 11.29
C GLN A 82 -4.07 -10.14 9.91
N ALA A 83 -3.14 -11.10 9.78
CA ALA A 83 -2.86 -11.77 8.52
C ALA A 83 -4.11 -12.43 7.93
N LEU A 84 -4.22 -12.43 6.61
CA LEU A 84 -5.35 -13.06 5.91
C LEU A 84 -5.34 -14.56 6.16
N PRO A 85 -6.46 -15.15 6.62
CA PRO A 85 -6.58 -16.57 6.89
C PRO A 85 -6.81 -17.37 5.58
N ILE A 86 -5.85 -17.34 4.67
CA ILE A 86 -5.96 -17.95 3.33
C ILE A 86 -6.26 -19.44 3.36
N PHE A 87 -5.90 -20.13 4.44
CA PHE A 87 -6.22 -21.57 4.62
C PHE A 87 -7.72 -21.84 4.80
N LEU A 88 -8.51 -20.84 5.13
CA LEU A 88 -9.97 -20.95 5.23
C LEU A 88 -10.67 -20.75 3.88
N THR A 89 -10.02 -20.13 2.93
CA THR A 89 -10.61 -19.78 1.63
C THR A 89 -10.33 -20.83 0.54
N GLY A 90 -9.41 -21.76 0.81
CA GLY A 90 -9.00 -22.78 -0.17
C GLY A 90 -10.10 -23.73 -0.65
N THR A 91 -11.24 -23.81 0.07
CA THR A 91 -12.39 -24.61 -0.31
C THR A 91 -13.40 -23.83 -1.16
N ASP A 92 -13.43 -22.50 -1.08
CA ASP A 92 -14.50 -21.67 -1.64
C ASP A 92 -14.07 -20.93 -2.91
N LYS A 93 -12.89 -21.19 -3.46
CA LYS A 93 -12.32 -20.51 -4.64
C LYS A 93 -12.29 -18.97 -4.51
N THR A 94 -12.28 -18.47 -3.30
CA THR A 94 -12.18 -17.03 -3.06
C THR A 94 -10.75 -16.59 -3.32
N GLU A 95 -10.55 -15.79 -4.34
CA GLU A 95 -9.25 -15.26 -4.72
C GLU A 95 -8.97 -13.94 -3.98
N PHE A 96 -7.75 -13.82 -3.47
CA PHE A 96 -7.20 -12.56 -2.99
C PHE A 96 -6.31 -11.95 -4.06
N GLU A 97 -6.62 -10.73 -4.45
CA GLU A 97 -5.90 -10.02 -5.50
C GLU A 97 -5.41 -8.66 -4.99
N ILE A 98 -4.20 -8.29 -5.36
CA ILE A 98 -3.68 -6.94 -5.19
C ILE A 98 -3.43 -6.37 -6.59
N GLU A 99 -4.21 -5.36 -6.95
CA GLU A 99 -4.05 -4.60 -8.19
C GLU A 99 -3.27 -3.32 -7.91
N ILE A 100 -2.21 -3.07 -8.67
CA ILE A 100 -1.39 -1.86 -8.54
C ILE A 100 -1.36 -1.16 -9.88
N LYS A 101 -1.69 0.14 -9.88
CA LYS A 101 -1.54 1.02 -11.03
C LYS A 101 -0.43 2.03 -10.78
N PHE A 102 0.45 2.17 -11.74
CA PHE A 102 1.53 3.15 -11.71
C PHE A 102 1.14 4.43 -12.44
N ARG A 103 1.61 5.56 -11.92
CA ARG A 103 1.48 6.86 -12.57
C ARG A 103 2.40 6.96 -13.77
N SER A 104 2.01 7.81 -14.72
CA SER A 104 2.87 8.15 -15.85
C SER A 104 4.13 8.89 -15.39
N LEU A 105 5.22 8.70 -16.14
CA LEU A 105 6.51 9.34 -15.86
C LEU A 105 6.41 10.86 -15.70
N ASN A 106 5.61 11.51 -16.54
CA ASN A 106 5.45 12.97 -16.51
C ASN A 106 4.93 13.49 -15.17
N ASN A 107 4.12 12.69 -14.46
CA ASN A 107 3.56 13.06 -13.16
C ASN A 107 4.55 12.83 -11.99
N LEU A 108 5.69 12.21 -12.28
CA LEU A 108 6.74 11.91 -11.29
C LEU A 108 7.94 12.84 -11.38
N LEU A 109 7.94 13.74 -12.36
CA LEU A 109 9.05 14.63 -12.63
C LEU A 109 8.71 16.08 -12.27
N LEU A 110 9.62 16.70 -11.55
CA LEU A 110 9.62 18.16 -11.35
C LEU A 110 10.38 18.80 -12.52
N HIS A 111 9.64 19.53 -13.34
CA HIS A 111 10.21 20.24 -14.48
C HIS A 111 10.77 21.60 -14.06
N HIS A 112 12.07 21.81 -14.33
CA HIS A 112 12.63 23.15 -14.40
C HIS A 112 12.61 23.60 -15.86
N SER A 113 12.36 24.89 -16.11
CA SER A 113 12.40 25.47 -17.45
C SER A 113 13.72 25.13 -18.16
N GLY A 114 13.65 24.48 -19.31
CA GLY A 114 14.81 24.09 -20.12
C GLY A 114 15.40 22.69 -19.88
N GLY A 115 14.80 21.89 -19.01
CA GLY A 115 15.26 20.50 -18.80
C GLY A 115 14.69 19.51 -19.83
N THR A 116 15.54 18.70 -20.46
CA THR A 116 15.13 17.54 -21.25
C THR A 116 14.70 16.41 -20.33
N VAL A 117 13.55 15.81 -20.63
CA VAL A 117 13.08 14.59 -19.95
C VAL A 117 13.72 13.41 -20.69
N ASN A 118 14.66 12.73 -20.06
CA ASN A 118 15.14 11.45 -20.55
C ASN A 118 14.11 10.36 -20.23
N THR A 119 14.08 9.32 -21.06
CA THR A 119 13.21 8.17 -20.83
C THR A 119 13.61 7.45 -19.55
N ALA A 120 12.64 7.19 -18.69
CA ALA A 120 12.80 6.29 -17.54
C ALA A 120 11.79 5.14 -17.66
N SER A 121 12.20 3.96 -17.20
CA SER A 121 11.37 2.76 -17.23
C SER A 121 11.52 1.95 -15.94
N ILE A 122 10.47 1.25 -15.58
CA ILE A 122 10.55 0.22 -14.54
C ILE A 122 11.15 -1.02 -15.21
N THR A 123 12.35 -1.40 -14.80
CA THR A 123 13.07 -2.55 -15.36
C THR A 123 12.69 -3.86 -14.68
N GLU A 124 12.28 -3.80 -13.43
CA GLU A 124 11.88 -4.97 -12.66
C GLU A 124 10.80 -4.57 -11.65
N PHE A 125 9.79 -5.42 -11.51
CA PHE A 125 8.77 -5.32 -10.49
C PHE A 125 8.59 -6.68 -9.81
N LYS A 126 8.66 -6.68 -8.46
CA LYS A 126 8.43 -7.88 -7.65
C LYS A 126 7.53 -7.55 -6.47
N ALA A 127 6.56 -8.41 -6.21
CA ALA A 127 5.79 -8.39 -4.98
C ALA A 127 6.41 -9.37 -3.98
N HIS A 128 6.58 -8.92 -2.73
CA HIS A 128 7.05 -9.76 -1.63
C HIS A 128 5.91 -9.91 -0.62
N ALA A 129 5.56 -11.15 -0.32
CA ALA A 129 4.56 -11.48 0.69
C ALA A 129 5.19 -12.34 1.79
N THR A 130 4.85 -12.05 3.04
CA THR A 130 5.24 -12.86 4.19
C THR A 130 4.10 -13.79 4.54
N TYR A 131 4.38 -15.08 4.60
CA TYR A 131 3.43 -16.12 4.99
C TYR A 131 3.78 -16.63 6.38
N TYR A 132 2.76 -16.84 7.20
CA TYR A 132 2.88 -17.49 8.50
C TYR A 132 2.30 -18.89 8.41
N SER A 133 3.10 -19.90 8.75
CA SER A 133 2.62 -21.27 8.89
C SER A 133 2.04 -21.45 10.28
N LEU A 134 0.81 -21.94 10.33
CA LEU A 134 0.14 -22.29 11.58
C LEU A 134 0.31 -23.78 11.90
N GLU A 135 0.49 -24.10 13.17
CA GLU A 135 0.45 -25.49 13.62
C GLU A 135 -0.97 -26.08 13.50
N ASN A 136 -1.03 -27.41 13.40
CA ASN A 136 -2.31 -28.12 13.26
C ASN A 136 -3.30 -27.79 14.38
N TYR A 137 -2.84 -27.57 15.60
CA TYR A 137 -3.67 -27.16 16.73
C TYR A 137 -4.32 -25.81 16.49
N GLU A 138 -3.54 -24.80 16.06
CA GLU A 138 -4.04 -23.46 15.81
C GLU A 138 -5.02 -23.44 14.63
N THR A 139 -4.68 -24.15 13.56
CA THR A 139 -5.56 -24.29 12.39
C THR A 139 -6.90 -24.92 12.78
N THR A 140 -6.87 -25.98 13.60
CA THR A 140 -8.07 -26.66 14.10
C THR A 140 -8.87 -25.74 15.02
N ARG A 141 -8.21 -25.00 15.90
CA ARG A 141 -8.84 -24.03 16.81
C ARG A 141 -9.58 -22.96 16.02
N ILE A 142 -8.96 -22.36 14.99
CA ILE A 142 -9.60 -21.32 14.17
C ILE A 142 -10.77 -21.90 13.37
N ARG A 143 -10.65 -23.11 12.83
CA ARG A 143 -11.75 -23.78 12.14
C ARG A 143 -12.92 -24.08 13.07
N ASN A 144 -12.64 -24.58 14.27
CA ASN A 144 -13.67 -24.88 15.28
C ASN A 144 -14.34 -23.60 15.78
N TYR A 145 -13.61 -22.51 15.94
CA TYR A 145 -14.15 -21.21 16.30
C TYR A 145 -15.20 -20.72 15.28
N ARG A 146 -14.98 -21.03 13.99
CA ARG A 146 -15.96 -20.77 12.91
C ARG A 146 -17.23 -21.63 13.07
N GLN A 147 -17.15 -22.78 13.72
CA GLN A 147 -18.30 -23.69 13.90
C GLN A 147 -19.09 -23.43 15.17
N THR A 148 -18.50 -22.78 16.17
CA THR A 148 -19.19 -22.45 17.43
C THR A 148 -19.97 -21.16 17.25
N ARG A 149 -21.31 -21.25 17.33
CA ARG A 149 -22.24 -20.11 17.20
C ARG A 149 -22.19 -19.10 18.34
N GLU A 150 -21.39 -19.33 19.38
CA GLU A 150 -21.38 -18.54 20.60
C GLU A 150 -20.78 -17.14 20.46
N TYR A 151 -19.93 -16.91 19.46
CA TYR A 151 -19.35 -15.60 19.19
C TYR A 151 -19.46 -15.28 17.70
N ASN A 152 -20.10 -14.17 17.35
CA ASN A 152 -20.21 -13.64 15.99
C ASN A 152 -20.72 -14.62 14.91
N ASN A 153 -21.61 -15.54 15.26
CA ASN A 153 -22.14 -16.56 14.34
C ASN A 153 -21.06 -17.37 13.58
N GLY A 154 -19.90 -17.58 14.20
CA GLY A 154 -18.79 -18.30 13.59
C GLY A 154 -18.04 -17.55 12.48
N GLN A 155 -18.14 -16.23 12.43
CA GLN A 155 -17.47 -15.38 11.46
C GLN A 155 -16.16 -14.83 12.03
N LEU A 156 -15.11 -14.82 11.21
CA LEU A 156 -13.90 -14.05 11.48
C LEU A 156 -14.14 -12.61 11.05
N ILE A 157 -13.89 -11.68 11.96
CA ILE A 157 -14.08 -10.26 11.70
C ILE A 157 -12.71 -9.62 11.50
N HIS A 158 -12.55 -8.95 10.38
CA HIS A 158 -11.40 -8.09 10.10
C HIS A 158 -11.85 -6.63 10.06
N LEU A 159 -11.17 -5.79 10.83
CA LEU A 159 -11.35 -4.36 10.75
C LEU A 159 -10.56 -3.80 9.57
N ILE A 160 -11.24 -3.16 8.65
CA ILE A 160 -10.64 -2.51 7.49
C ILE A 160 -10.86 -1.00 7.64
N GLU A 161 -9.76 -0.26 7.74
CA GLU A 161 -9.78 1.20 7.73
C GLU A 161 -9.56 1.66 6.29
N THR A 162 -10.55 2.31 5.71
CA THR A 162 -10.47 2.89 4.37
C THR A 162 -10.26 4.39 4.45
N VAL A 163 -9.57 4.94 3.45
CA VAL A 163 -9.30 6.38 3.35
C VAL A 163 -9.89 6.88 2.05
N GLN A 164 -10.76 7.87 2.15
CA GLN A 164 -11.37 8.50 0.98
C GLN A 164 -10.79 9.91 0.80
N PRO A 165 -10.12 10.20 -0.32
CA PRO A 165 -9.69 11.55 -0.65
C PRO A 165 -10.90 12.37 -1.12
N PHE A 166 -11.08 13.55 -0.52
CA PHE A 166 -12.06 14.53 -0.99
C PHE A 166 -11.32 15.72 -1.63
N THR A 167 -11.83 16.19 -2.76
CA THR A 167 -11.39 17.45 -3.37
C THR A 167 -12.40 18.55 -2.98
N PHE A 168 -11.91 19.60 -2.33
CA PHE A 168 -12.70 20.76 -2.01
C PHE A 168 -12.50 21.81 -3.09
N ASN A 169 -13.56 22.22 -3.75
CA ASN A 169 -13.59 23.50 -4.46
C ASN A 169 -13.84 24.58 -3.42
N SER A 170 -13.28 25.77 -3.62
CA SER A 170 -13.32 26.92 -2.69
C SER A 170 -14.78 27.40 -2.45
N GLY A 171 -15.56 26.63 -1.76
CA GLY A 171 -16.92 26.87 -1.29
C GLY A 171 -17.05 26.31 0.12
N ASN A 172 -18.08 26.70 0.85
CA ASN A 172 -18.29 26.31 2.23
C ASN A 172 -18.16 24.80 2.43
N ILE A 173 -17.25 24.41 3.33
CA ILE A 173 -17.09 23.02 3.76
C ILE A 173 -18.23 22.76 4.73
N VAL A 174 -19.19 21.95 4.33
CA VAL A 174 -20.19 21.36 5.24
C VAL A 174 -19.69 19.94 5.52
N LEU A 175 -19.27 19.70 6.75
CA LEU A 175 -19.02 18.35 7.25
C LEU A 175 -20.37 17.87 7.81
N ASP A 176 -21.02 16.96 7.11
CA ASP A 176 -22.17 16.26 7.66
C ASP A 176 -21.65 15.20 8.64
N ASP A 177 -22.15 15.23 9.88
CA ASP A 177 -21.87 14.28 10.96
C ASP A 177 -22.44 12.88 10.66
#